data_aeccc12ee9af8e0df093dbb6f4ced789
#
_entry.id   aeccc12ee9af8e0df093dbb6f4ced789
#
_cell.length_a   1.000
_cell.length_b   1.000
_cell.length_c   1.000
_cell.angle_alpha   90.00
_cell.angle_beta   90.00
_cell.angle_gamma   90.00
#
_symmetry.space_group_name_H-M   'P 1'
#
loop_
_entity.id
_entity.type
_entity.pdbx_description
1 polymer ?
#
loop_
_entity_poly.entity_id
_entity_poly.type
_entity_poly.pdbx_seq_one_letter_code
_entity_poly.pdbx_strand_id
1 'polypeptide(L)'
;YFSFPDDTGHFGPYGGSFVPETLMANLTELRAAYAAAQDDPDFHREFQQLLAEFVGRPSPLTYAKHLTEQLGGARIYMKREDLNHTGAHKINNALGQILLAERMGKKRIIAETGAGQHGVATATVCALRGLECVVYMGTEDMRRQALNVFRMRLLGARVVGVESGSKTLKDAINEALRDWVTNPETTHYLLGSVLGPHPYPMMVRDFQRVIGQEARAQILEREQRLPDYLVACVGGGSNAIGLFYDFLNDADVKMIGVEAGGNGTEVGQHAARFLTTGGGRVGVLQGTRSYVLQDSRGQIALTHSISAGLDYASIGPEHAMLHDRGRVEYVSAGDDEALEALQLLSRAEGIIPALESAHAFAHVTKLAPRLAKDQIIIVNLSGRGDKDVNTVIEKLGAQFS
;
A
#
# COMPACT_ATOMS: atom_id res chain seq x y z
N TYR A 1 -11.64 -20.49 -1.96
CA TYR A 1 -11.14 -20.61 -3.32
C TYR A 1 -9.71 -20.11 -3.50
N PHE A 2 -9.30 -19.13 -2.75
CA PHE A 2 -7.94 -18.61 -2.77
C PHE A 2 -7.27 -18.94 -1.43
N SER A 3 -6.82 -20.20 -1.28
CA SER A 3 -6.02 -20.65 -0.13
C SER A 3 -4.52 -20.40 -0.39
N PHE A 4 -4.17 -19.14 -0.65
CA PHE A 4 -2.79 -18.75 -0.87
C PHE A 4 -2.28 -17.84 0.25
N PRO A 5 -0.97 -17.88 0.55
CA PRO A 5 0.06 -18.72 -0.08
C PRO A 5 -0.02 -20.20 0.33
N ASP A 6 0.75 -21.04 -0.36
CA ASP A 6 1.01 -22.41 0.10
C ASP A 6 1.93 -22.43 1.34
N ASP A 7 2.21 -23.61 1.88
CA ASP A 7 3.04 -23.78 3.09
C ASP A 7 4.48 -23.27 2.94
N THR A 8 4.94 -23.07 1.70
CA THR A 8 6.26 -22.52 1.38
C THR A 8 6.25 -21.03 1.09
N GLY A 9 5.07 -20.41 1.19
CA GLY A 9 4.89 -18.97 1.01
C GLY A 9 4.73 -18.54 -0.45
N HIS A 10 4.30 -19.47 -1.35
CA HIS A 10 4.11 -19.15 -2.75
C HIS A 10 2.64 -18.89 -3.10
N PHE A 11 2.43 -17.93 -3.97
CA PHE A 11 1.20 -17.58 -4.66
C PHE A 11 1.32 -18.07 -6.12
N GLY A 12 1.12 -19.38 -6.35
CA GLY A 12 1.48 -20.01 -7.61
C GLY A 12 3.00 -19.93 -7.86
N PRO A 13 3.48 -19.37 -8.98
CA PRO A 13 4.92 -19.25 -9.24
C PRO A 13 5.59 -18.09 -8.53
N TYR A 14 4.84 -17.25 -7.78
CA TYR A 14 5.32 -16.03 -7.12
C TYR A 14 5.44 -16.20 -5.62
N GLY A 15 6.15 -15.28 -4.94
CA GLY A 15 6.36 -15.32 -3.49
C GLY A 15 7.64 -16.04 -3.10
N GLY A 16 7.57 -16.82 -2.03
CA GLY A 16 8.71 -17.54 -1.45
C GLY A 16 9.59 -16.69 -0.53
N SER A 17 10.81 -17.19 -0.23
CA SER A 17 11.78 -16.52 0.65
C SER A 17 13.18 -16.59 0.04
N PHE A 18 13.55 -15.56 -0.71
CA PHE A 18 14.84 -15.45 -1.41
C PHE A 18 15.74 -14.48 -0.62
N VAL A 19 16.23 -14.93 0.51
CA VAL A 19 17.05 -14.14 1.44
C VAL A 19 18.34 -14.87 1.80
N PRO A 20 19.38 -14.15 2.28
CA PRO A 20 20.58 -14.78 2.86
C PRO A 20 20.22 -15.71 4.02
N GLU A 21 21.00 -16.77 4.22
CA GLU A 21 20.80 -17.75 5.29
C GLU A 21 20.73 -17.09 6.68
N THR A 22 21.45 -16.00 6.89
CA THR A 22 21.44 -15.22 8.14
C THR A 22 20.08 -14.68 8.53
N LEU A 23 19.15 -14.49 7.58
CA LEU A 23 17.77 -14.06 7.85
C LEU A 23 16.78 -15.21 8.05
N MET A 24 17.16 -16.46 7.77
CA MET A 24 16.25 -17.58 7.84
C MET A 24 15.73 -17.84 9.26
N ALA A 25 16.57 -17.65 10.28
CA ALA A 25 16.17 -17.77 11.68
C ALA A 25 15.06 -16.76 12.04
N ASN A 26 15.24 -15.50 11.63
CA ASN A 26 14.26 -14.43 11.88
C ASN A 26 12.92 -14.70 11.18
N LEU A 27 12.97 -15.17 9.93
CA LEU A 27 11.74 -15.51 9.21
C LEU A 27 11.05 -16.71 9.81
N THR A 28 11.79 -17.70 10.33
CA THR A 28 11.22 -18.86 11.03
C THR A 28 10.55 -18.44 12.34
N GLU A 29 11.21 -17.59 13.13
CA GLU A 29 10.63 -17.01 14.34
C GLU A 29 9.36 -16.23 14.02
N LEU A 30 9.40 -15.37 13.01
CA LEU A 30 8.25 -14.55 12.58
C LEU A 30 7.08 -15.42 12.12
N ARG A 31 7.33 -16.47 11.32
CA ARG A 31 6.29 -17.41 10.89
C ARG A 31 5.62 -18.10 12.08
N ALA A 32 6.41 -18.58 13.03
CA ALA A 32 5.89 -19.25 14.22
C ALA A 32 5.07 -18.29 15.10
N ALA A 33 5.56 -17.07 15.32
CA ALA A 33 4.85 -16.04 16.09
C ALA A 33 3.54 -15.62 15.39
N TYR A 34 3.57 -15.46 14.07
CA TYR A 34 2.39 -15.09 13.30
C TYR A 34 1.34 -16.22 13.30
N ALA A 35 1.75 -17.47 13.09
CA ALA A 35 0.85 -18.62 13.18
C ALA A 35 0.19 -18.73 14.57
N ALA A 36 0.97 -18.57 15.63
CA ALA A 36 0.43 -18.56 16.99
C ALA A 36 -0.56 -17.39 17.21
N ALA A 37 -0.28 -16.21 16.67
CA ALA A 37 -1.16 -15.06 16.81
C ALA A 37 -2.48 -15.20 16.02
N GLN A 38 -2.49 -15.94 14.92
CA GLN A 38 -3.72 -16.20 14.16
C GLN A 38 -4.75 -17.00 14.97
N ASP A 39 -4.31 -17.87 15.86
CA ASP A 39 -5.16 -18.70 16.72
C ASP A 39 -5.34 -18.11 18.14
N ASP A 40 -4.73 -16.95 18.45
CA ASP A 40 -4.77 -16.33 19.77
C ASP A 40 -5.93 -15.31 19.90
N PRO A 41 -7.00 -15.63 20.68
CA PRO A 41 -8.10 -14.70 20.88
C PRO A 41 -7.70 -13.40 21.58
N ASP A 42 -6.64 -13.42 22.40
CA ASP A 42 -6.16 -12.22 23.10
C ASP A 42 -5.45 -11.29 22.14
N PHE A 43 -4.68 -11.84 21.18
CA PHE A 43 -4.12 -11.05 20.08
C PHE A 43 -5.22 -10.35 19.28
N HIS A 44 -6.23 -11.09 18.85
CA HIS A 44 -7.33 -10.55 18.07
C HIS A 44 -8.10 -9.48 18.84
N ARG A 45 -8.37 -9.71 20.11
CA ARG A 45 -9.09 -8.73 20.95
C ARG A 45 -8.30 -7.43 21.10
N GLU A 46 -7.00 -7.51 21.42
CA GLU A 46 -6.13 -6.35 21.54
C GLU A 46 -6.00 -5.60 20.19
N PHE A 47 -5.80 -6.33 19.10
CA PHE A 47 -5.74 -5.73 17.76
C PHE A 47 -7.04 -5.01 17.39
N GLN A 48 -8.20 -5.64 17.58
CA GLN A 48 -9.50 -5.03 17.30
C GLN A 48 -9.76 -3.81 18.20
N GLN A 49 -9.41 -3.87 19.47
CA GLN A 49 -9.52 -2.72 20.38
C GLN A 49 -8.69 -1.54 19.88
N LEU A 50 -7.43 -1.74 19.50
CA LEU A 50 -6.58 -0.69 18.97
C LEU A 50 -7.08 -0.15 17.63
N LEU A 51 -7.61 -1.00 16.76
CA LEU A 51 -8.25 -0.56 15.52
C LEU A 51 -9.45 0.35 15.80
N ALA A 52 -10.27 0.04 16.79
CA ALA A 52 -11.44 0.85 17.14
C ALA A 52 -11.06 2.15 17.87
N GLU A 53 -10.27 2.06 18.94
CA GLU A 53 -10.04 3.18 19.87
C GLU A 53 -8.88 4.09 19.43
N PHE A 54 -7.86 3.54 18.77
CA PHE A 54 -6.68 4.30 18.38
C PHE A 54 -6.69 4.69 16.90
N VAL A 55 -7.11 3.79 15.99
CA VAL A 55 -7.20 4.11 14.57
C VAL A 55 -8.49 4.84 14.21
N GLY A 56 -9.58 4.58 14.94
CA GLY A 56 -10.89 5.16 14.68
C GLY A 56 -11.74 4.36 13.69
N ARG A 57 -11.51 3.02 13.64
CA ARG A 57 -12.29 2.13 12.77
C ARG A 57 -13.66 1.77 13.37
N PRO A 58 -14.67 1.40 12.56
CA PRO A 58 -14.59 1.21 11.12
C PRO A 58 -14.45 2.54 10.35
N SER A 59 -13.60 2.55 9.30
CA SER A 59 -13.55 3.71 8.42
C SER A 59 -14.85 3.81 7.59
N PRO A 60 -15.37 5.01 7.32
CA PRO A 60 -16.64 5.15 6.60
C PRO A 60 -16.55 4.66 5.13
N LEU A 61 -17.66 4.15 4.63
CA LEU A 61 -17.92 4.00 3.20
C LEU A 61 -18.81 5.18 2.76
N THR A 62 -18.23 6.20 2.13
CA THR A 62 -18.93 7.44 1.79
C THR A 62 -19.40 7.45 0.35
N TYR A 63 -20.67 7.77 0.13
CA TYR A 63 -21.21 7.99 -1.22
C TYR A 63 -20.70 9.33 -1.77
N ALA A 64 -19.98 9.29 -2.89
CA ALA A 64 -19.47 10.46 -3.59
C ALA A 64 -20.56 11.04 -4.49
N LYS A 65 -21.48 11.79 -3.88
CA LYS A 65 -22.70 12.26 -4.57
C LYS A 65 -22.39 13.20 -5.73
N HIS A 66 -21.62 14.24 -5.47
CA HIS A 66 -21.35 15.27 -6.50
C HIS A 66 -20.45 14.71 -7.61
N LEU A 67 -19.49 13.87 -7.26
CA LEU A 67 -18.64 13.20 -8.25
C LEU A 67 -19.47 12.25 -9.12
N THR A 68 -20.39 11.49 -8.53
CA THR A 68 -21.32 10.61 -9.25
C THR A 68 -22.20 11.41 -10.21
N GLU A 69 -22.79 12.51 -9.74
CA GLU A 69 -23.65 13.39 -10.56
C GLU A 69 -22.86 14.04 -11.71
N GLN A 70 -21.63 14.50 -11.44
CA GLN A 70 -20.78 15.17 -12.42
C GLN A 70 -20.26 14.22 -13.51
N LEU A 71 -19.88 13.00 -13.16
CA LEU A 71 -19.38 12.01 -14.12
C LEU A 71 -20.52 11.31 -14.86
N GLY A 72 -21.67 11.15 -14.22
CA GLY A 72 -22.77 10.31 -14.72
C GLY A 72 -22.39 8.81 -14.64
N GLY A 73 -23.33 7.93 -15.04
CA GLY A 73 -23.09 6.48 -14.99
C GLY A 73 -23.15 5.90 -13.58
N ALA A 74 -22.18 5.06 -13.23
CA ALA A 74 -22.20 4.28 -11.98
C ALA A 74 -22.15 5.15 -10.72
N ARG A 75 -22.74 4.64 -9.65
CA ARG A 75 -22.67 5.21 -8.30
C ARG A 75 -21.31 4.94 -7.69
N ILE A 76 -20.66 5.98 -7.15
CA ILE A 76 -19.30 5.92 -6.62
C ILE A 76 -19.32 5.99 -5.10
N TYR A 77 -18.73 4.99 -4.46
CA TYR A 77 -18.49 4.94 -3.03
C TYR A 77 -16.98 5.00 -2.76
N MET A 78 -16.60 5.72 -1.72
CA MET A 78 -15.22 5.85 -1.27
C MET A 78 -15.03 5.13 0.06
N LYS A 79 -14.13 4.16 0.12
CA LYS A 79 -13.68 3.59 1.39
C LYS A 79 -12.62 4.52 1.99
N ARG A 80 -12.94 5.15 3.12
CA ARG A 80 -12.26 6.34 3.66
C ARG A 80 -11.08 5.97 4.59
N GLU A 81 -10.04 5.34 4.05
CA GLU A 81 -8.81 5.06 4.81
C GLU A 81 -7.98 6.33 5.12
N ASP A 82 -8.26 7.43 4.45
CA ASP A 82 -7.72 8.77 4.72
C ASP A 82 -8.15 9.33 6.08
N LEU A 83 -9.23 8.84 6.66
CA LEU A 83 -9.75 9.24 7.97
C LEU A 83 -9.14 8.46 9.14
N ASN A 84 -8.39 7.41 8.88
CA ASN A 84 -7.68 6.67 9.92
C ASN A 84 -6.68 7.60 10.64
N HIS A 85 -6.39 7.30 11.91
CA HIS A 85 -5.26 7.90 12.59
C HIS A 85 -3.98 7.76 11.75
N THR A 86 -3.19 8.80 11.63
CA THR A 86 -2.06 8.99 10.69
C THR A 86 -2.44 9.40 9.26
N GLY A 87 -3.71 9.27 8.86
CA GLY A 87 -4.22 9.76 7.58
C GLY A 87 -4.06 8.80 6.40
N ALA A 88 -3.86 7.50 6.66
CA ALA A 88 -3.78 6.47 5.63
C ALA A 88 -4.00 5.07 6.19
N HIS A 89 -4.13 4.07 5.30
CA HIS A 89 -4.30 2.64 5.62
C HIS A 89 -3.10 2.00 6.33
N LYS A 90 -1.91 2.57 6.27
CA LYS A 90 -0.65 1.96 6.76
C LYS A 90 -0.69 1.60 8.24
N ILE A 91 -1.45 2.34 9.03
CA ILE A 91 -1.57 2.12 10.48
C ILE A 91 -2.15 0.74 10.82
N ASN A 92 -3.04 0.18 9.98
CA ASN A 92 -3.63 -1.15 10.22
C ASN A 92 -2.55 -2.23 10.32
N ASN A 93 -1.66 -2.28 9.31
CA ASN A 93 -0.54 -3.20 9.28
C ASN A 93 0.49 -2.90 10.38
N ALA A 94 0.81 -1.63 10.62
CA ALA A 94 1.78 -1.25 11.64
C ALA A 94 1.36 -1.74 13.04
N LEU A 95 0.07 -1.63 13.38
CA LEU A 95 -0.47 -2.16 14.64
C LEU A 95 -0.37 -3.68 14.73
N GLY A 96 -0.74 -4.41 13.69
CA GLY A 96 -0.61 -5.87 13.69
C GLY A 96 0.82 -6.33 13.91
N GLN A 97 1.76 -5.72 13.20
CA GLN A 97 3.18 -6.09 13.30
C GLN A 97 3.82 -5.66 14.63
N ILE A 98 3.44 -4.51 15.23
CA ILE A 98 3.98 -4.11 16.53
C ILE A 98 3.56 -5.07 17.63
N LEU A 99 2.31 -5.53 17.62
CA LEU A 99 1.83 -6.54 18.57
C LEU A 99 2.58 -7.89 18.44
N LEU A 100 2.91 -8.29 17.21
CA LEU A 100 3.76 -9.46 16.98
C LEU A 100 5.18 -9.25 17.49
N ALA A 101 5.78 -8.10 17.23
CA ALA A 101 7.12 -7.77 17.69
C ALA A 101 7.23 -7.84 19.23
N GLU A 102 6.24 -7.32 19.93
CA GLU A 102 6.19 -7.41 21.41
C GLU A 102 6.09 -8.86 21.90
N ARG A 103 5.26 -9.71 21.26
CA ARG A 103 5.16 -11.13 21.59
C ARG A 103 6.45 -11.91 21.33
N MET A 104 7.23 -11.49 20.32
CA MET A 104 8.58 -12.00 20.06
C MET A 104 9.64 -11.41 21.00
N GLY A 105 9.29 -10.49 21.91
CA GLY A 105 10.22 -9.82 22.82
C GLY A 105 11.16 -8.80 22.17
N LYS A 106 10.88 -8.39 20.93
CA LYS A 106 11.71 -7.39 20.21
C LYS A 106 11.55 -6.01 20.88
N LYS A 107 12.68 -5.31 21.02
CA LYS A 107 12.74 -3.98 21.67
C LYS A 107 13.01 -2.85 20.72
N ARG A 108 13.44 -3.19 19.51
CA ARG A 108 13.81 -2.26 18.45
C ARG A 108 13.03 -2.57 17.18
N ILE A 109 12.45 -1.56 16.60
CA ILE A 109 11.70 -1.65 15.35
C ILE A 109 12.44 -0.87 14.27
N ILE A 110 12.62 -1.49 13.12
CA ILE A 110 13.10 -0.80 11.93
C ILE A 110 12.05 -0.83 10.85
N ALA A 111 12.02 0.20 10.01
CA ALA A 111 11.15 0.28 8.84
C ALA A 111 11.84 1.03 7.71
N GLU A 112 11.36 0.81 6.51
CA GLU A 112 11.61 1.60 5.33
C GLU A 112 10.43 2.54 5.04
N THR A 113 10.65 3.62 4.30
CA THR A 113 9.56 4.44 3.80
C THR A 113 9.95 5.21 2.54
N GLY A 114 9.00 5.42 1.61
CA GLY A 114 9.13 6.28 0.45
C GLY A 114 8.35 7.58 0.66
N ALA A 115 7.02 7.55 0.53
CA ALA A 115 6.16 8.71 0.79
C ALA A 115 6.15 9.18 2.27
N GLY A 116 6.73 8.42 3.17
CA GLY A 116 6.77 8.72 4.60
C GLY A 116 5.56 8.20 5.38
N GLN A 117 4.48 7.78 4.75
CA GLN A 117 3.26 7.34 5.45
C GLN A 117 3.48 6.06 6.27
N HIS A 118 4.24 5.09 5.74
CA HIS A 118 4.59 3.90 6.49
C HIS A 118 5.52 4.23 7.66
N GLY A 119 6.51 5.08 7.43
CA GLY A 119 7.40 5.55 8.49
C GLY A 119 6.66 6.27 9.61
N VAL A 120 5.70 7.15 9.28
CA VAL A 120 4.84 7.81 10.27
C VAL A 120 3.99 6.80 11.02
N ALA A 121 3.37 5.83 10.35
CA ALA A 121 2.58 4.79 11.01
C ALA A 121 3.45 3.95 11.97
N THR A 122 4.66 3.56 11.53
CA THR A 122 5.61 2.82 12.38
C THR A 122 6.06 3.64 13.58
N ALA A 123 6.47 4.90 13.36
CA ALA A 123 6.85 5.79 14.46
C ALA A 123 5.71 5.99 15.47
N THR A 124 4.46 6.10 14.97
CA THR A 124 3.26 6.26 15.80
C THR A 124 3.05 5.04 16.71
N VAL A 125 3.09 3.82 16.17
CA VAL A 125 2.87 2.62 16.98
C VAL A 125 4.05 2.33 17.92
N CYS A 126 5.29 2.67 17.53
CA CYS A 126 6.44 2.58 18.41
C CYS A 126 6.33 3.57 19.60
N ALA A 127 5.91 4.80 19.33
CA ALA A 127 5.65 5.78 20.39
C ALA A 127 4.55 5.30 21.35
N LEU A 128 3.46 4.75 20.81
CA LEU A 128 2.37 4.19 21.60
C LEU A 128 2.83 3.06 22.54
N ARG A 129 3.78 2.22 22.08
CA ARG A 129 4.24 1.02 22.80
C ARG A 129 5.59 1.23 23.51
N GLY A 130 6.20 2.40 23.42
CA GLY A 130 7.49 2.69 24.08
C GLY A 130 8.68 1.91 23.51
N LEU A 131 8.66 1.59 22.20
CA LEU A 131 9.72 0.84 21.53
C LEU A 131 10.66 1.77 20.74
N GLU A 132 11.95 1.40 20.66
CA GLU A 132 12.90 2.10 19.81
C GLU A 132 12.50 2.00 18.34
N CYS A 133 12.52 3.13 17.62
CA CYS A 133 12.12 3.20 16.21
C CYS A 133 13.23 3.82 15.36
N VAL A 134 13.62 3.10 14.30
CA VAL A 134 14.54 3.59 13.27
C VAL A 134 13.87 3.45 11.90
N VAL A 135 13.77 4.56 11.17
CA VAL A 135 13.15 4.59 9.84
C VAL A 135 14.20 4.96 8.79
N TYR A 136 14.39 4.09 7.81
CA TYR A 136 15.24 4.34 6.64
C TYR A 136 14.42 5.00 5.55
N MET A 137 14.93 6.08 4.98
CA MET A 137 14.28 6.83 3.91
C MET A 137 15.32 7.37 2.94
N GLY A 138 15.11 7.21 1.64
CA GLY A 138 15.99 7.80 0.64
C GLY A 138 16.04 9.32 0.75
N THR A 139 17.21 9.94 0.57
CA THR A 139 17.36 11.39 0.76
C THR A 139 16.56 12.20 -0.26
N GLU A 140 16.31 11.67 -1.44
CA GLU A 140 15.40 12.31 -2.42
C GLU A 140 13.94 12.28 -1.93
N ASP A 141 13.49 11.15 -1.36
CA ASP A 141 12.16 11.04 -0.77
C ASP A 141 12.03 11.94 0.48
N MET A 142 13.08 12.05 1.30
CA MET A 142 13.10 12.96 2.46
C MET A 142 12.88 14.41 2.04
N ARG A 143 13.47 14.83 0.92
CA ARG A 143 13.29 16.18 0.37
C ARG A 143 11.84 16.40 -0.07
N ARG A 144 11.27 15.44 -0.82
CA ARG A 144 9.90 15.51 -1.33
C ARG A 144 8.84 15.48 -0.21
N GLN A 145 9.13 14.77 0.88
CA GLN A 145 8.19 14.46 1.96
C GLN A 145 8.68 14.96 3.34
N ALA A 146 9.26 16.18 3.38
CA ALA A 146 9.85 16.77 4.57
C ALA A 146 8.87 16.85 5.77
N LEU A 147 7.58 17.06 5.52
CA LEU A 147 6.55 17.08 6.56
C LEU A 147 6.45 15.73 7.30
N ASN A 148 6.48 14.64 6.57
CA ASN A 148 6.43 13.30 7.17
C ASN A 148 7.74 12.97 7.91
N VAL A 149 8.90 13.43 7.42
CA VAL A 149 10.18 13.32 8.14
C VAL A 149 10.10 14.01 9.49
N PHE A 150 9.54 15.23 9.52
CA PHE A 150 9.36 15.96 10.77
C PHE A 150 8.39 15.25 11.73
N ARG A 151 7.26 14.72 11.21
CA ARG A 151 6.30 13.95 12.02
C ARG A 151 6.93 12.72 12.65
N MET A 152 7.74 11.95 11.90
CA MET A 152 8.45 10.78 12.44
C MET A 152 9.40 11.17 13.58
N ARG A 153 10.17 12.25 13.40
CA ARG A 153 11.08 12.76 14.44
C ARG A 153 10.35 13.27 15.67
N LEU A 154 9.22 13.94 15.48
CA LEU A 154 8.36 14.42 16.58
C LEU A 154 7.80 13.24 17.41
N LEU A 155 7.52 12.10 16.76
CA LEU A 155 7.10 10.85 17.40
C LEU A 155 8.24 10.08 18.06
N GLY A 156 9.47 10.60 18.03
CA GLY A 156 10.64 10.01 18.67
C GLY A 156 11.42 9.03 17.79
N ALA A 157 11.05 8.83 16.52
CA ALA A 157 11.78 7.96 15.63
C ALA A 157 13.10 8.60 15.15
N ARG A 158 14.15 7.79 15.03
CA ARG A 158 15.38 8.16 14.33
C ARG A 158 15.20 7.93 12.82
N VAL A 159 15.17 9.00 12.05
CA VAL A 159 15.09 8.92 10.58
C VAL A 159 16.48 8.96 9.99
N VAL A 160 16.86 7.89 9.28
CA VAL A 160 18.18 7.71 8.66
C VAL A 160 18.05 7.93 7.15
N GLY A 161 18.76 8.94 6.64
CA GLY A 161 18.80 9.23 5.21
C GLY A 161 19.71 8.24 4.47
N VAL A 162 19.20 7.68 3.37
CA VAL A 162 19.94 6.76 2.49
C VAL A 162 20.36 7.49 1.23
N GLU A 163 21.68 7.58 1.03
CA GLU A 163 22.28 8.30 -0.11
C GLU A 163 22.78 7.38 -1.24
N SER A 164 22.69 6.07 -1.05
CA SER A 164 23.09 5.09 -2.07
C SER A 164 22.03 4.96 -3.17
N GLY A 165 22.45 4.52 -4.35
CA GLY A 165 21.57 4.20 -5.47
C GLY A 165 20.74 5.38 -5.98
N SER A 166 19.44 5.17 -6.15
CA SER A 166 18.48 6.19 -6.57
C SER A 166 18.05 7.14 -5.45
N LYS A 167 18.47 6.88 -4.22
CA LYS A 167 18.08 7.64 -3.01
C LYS A 167 16.58 7.65 -2.75
N THR A 168 15.89 6.56 -3.09
CA THR A 168 14.45 6.37 -2.98
C THR A 168 14.10 5.09 -2.18
N LEU A 169 12.82 4.72 -2.15
CA LEU A 169 12.27 3.59 -1.40
C LEU A 169 13.07 2.28 -1.59
N LYS A 170 13.48 1.95 -2.82
CA LYS A 170 14.25 0.73 -3.10
C LYS A 170 15.52 0.65 -2.25
N ASP A 171 16.25 1.75 -2.15
CA ASP A 171 17.52 1.80 -1.41
C ASP A 171 17.29 1.84 0.10
N ALA A 172 16.20 2.47 0.55
CA ALA A 172 15.77 2.43 1.94
C ALA A 172 15.44 1.01 2.41
N ILE A 173 14.77 0.19 1.58
CA ILE A 173 14.52 -1.23 1.86
C ILE A 173 15.84 -2.00 1.99
N ASN A 174 16.82 -1.76 1.11
CA ASN A 174 18.10 -2.42 1.15
C ASN A 174 18.86 -2.11 2.46
N GLU A 175 18.83 -0.87 2.95
CA GLU A 175 19.44 -0.50 4.22
C GLU A 175 18.72 -1.12 5.42
N ALA A 176 17.38 -1.13 5.42
CA ALA A 176 16.61 -1.80 6.45
C ALA A 176 16.95 -3.31 6.53
N LEU A 177 17.08 -3.98 5.37
CA LEU A 177 17.49 -5.38 5.33
C LEU A 177 18.91 -5.60 5.87
N ARG A 178 19.87 -4.70 5.58
CA ARG A 178 21.25 -4.77 6.13
C ARG A 178 21.24 -4.61 7.64
N ASP A 179 20.49 -3.67 8.17
CA ASP A 179 20.34 -3.49 9.62
C ASP A 179 19.73 -4.74 10.26
N TRP A 180 18.68 -5.29 9.64
CA TRP A 180 18.01 -6.49 10.19
C TRP A 180 18.94 -7.71 10.25
N VAL A 181 19.72 -7.94 9.19
CA VAL A 181 20.76 -9.00 9.17
C VAL A 181 21.79 -8.81 10.30
N THR A 182 22.11 -7.55 10.62
CA THR A 182 23.13 -7.20 11.63
C THR A 182 22.60 -7.36 13.06
N ASN A 183 21.32 -7.12 13.28
CA ASN A 183 20.69 -7.05 14.60
C ASN A 183 19.47 -7.98 14.74
N PRO A 184 19.56 -9.27 14.39
CA PRO A 184 18.41 -10.15 14.26
C PRO A 184 17.70 -10.43 15.58
N GLU A 185 18.43 -10.52 16.69
CA GLU A 185 17.88 -10.94 17.98
C GLU A 185 16.97 -9.90 18.62
N THR A 186 17.33 -8.62 18.51
CA THR A 186 16.64 -7.52 19.22
C THR A 186 15.65 -6.76 18.36
N THR A 187 15.75 -6.92 17.04
CA THR A 187 15.10 -6.06 16.06
C THR A 187 14.03 -6.79 15.25
N HIS A 188 12.85 -6.18 15.13
CA HIS A 188 11.83 -6.56 14.15
C HIS A 188 11.84 -5.57 12.98
N TYR A 189 11.87 -6.11 11.76
CA TYR A 189 11.65 -5.33 10.56
C TYR A 189 10.15 -5.23 10.28
N LEU A 190 9.57 -4.06 10.51
CA LEU A 190 8.17 -3.74 10.25
C LEU A 190 8.02 -3.31 8.79
N LEU A 191 7.72 -4.27 7.92
CA LEU A 191 7.64 -4.06 6.47
C LEU A 191 6.30 -3.44 6.07
N GLY A 192 6.35 -2.43 5.19
CA GLY A 192 5.22 -1.53 4.94
C GLY A 192 4.23 -1.95 3.86
N SER A 193 4.48 -3.04 3.13
CA SER A 193 3.59 -3.49 2.06
C SER A 193 3.57 -5.01 1.92
N VAL A 194 2.78 -5.53 0.98
CA VAL A 194 2.63 -6.97 0.67
C VAL A 194 3.80 -7.48 -0.18
N LEU A 195 5.01 -7.12 0.21
CA LEU A 195 6.29 -7.40 -0.43
C LEU A 195 7.20 -8.18 0.51
N GLY A 196 8.40 -8.47 0.06
CA GLY A 196 9.41 -9.14 0.87
C GLY A 196 9.23 -10.65 0.95
N PRO A 197 10.09 -11.33 1.74
CA PRO A 197 10.04 -12.78 1.90
C PRO A 197 8.80 -13.21 2.70
N HIS A 198 8.34 -14.43 2.45
CA HIS A 198 7.32 -15.03 3.31
C HIS A 198 7.76 -15.02 4.79
N PRO A 199 6.90 -14.60 5.76
CA PRO A 199 5.44 -14.47 5.69
C PRO A 199 4.91 -13.06 5.37
N TYR A 200 5.75 -12.08 5.08
CA TYR A 200 5.32 -10.69 4.96
C TYR A 200 4.16 -10.45 3.99
N PRO A 201 4.15 -10.98 2.75
CA PRO A 201 3.03 -10.72 1.83
C PRO A 201 1.67 -11.15 2.40
N MET A 202 1.62 -12.34 3.01
CA MET A 202 0.42 -12.87 3.66
C MET A 202 0.04 -12.06 4.91
N MET A 203 1.00 -11.86 5.79
CA MET A 203 0.78 -11.18 7.08
C MET A 203 0.28 -9.73 6.89
N VAL A 204 0.92 -8.98 6.00
CA VAL A 204 0.51 -7.59 5.71
C VAL A 204 -0.88 -7.56 5.06
N ARG A 205 -1.18 -8.47 4.12
CA ARG A 205 -2.52 -8.63 3.56
C ARG A 205 -3.56 -8.82 4.66
N ASP A 206 -3.32 -9.74 5.57
CA ASP A 206 -4.28 -10.11 6.60
C ASP A 206 -4.54 -8.96 7.58
N PHE A 207 -3.53 -8.15 7.92
CA PHE A 207 -3.72 -6.93 8.71
C PHE A 207 -4.42 -5.81 7.94
N GLN A 208 -4.30 -5.76 6.62
CA GLN A 208 -5.02 -4.79 5.78
C GLN A 208 -6.44 -5.26 5.39
N ARG A 209 -6.73 -6.53 5.56
CA ARG A 209 -8.00 -7.15 5.17
C ARG A 209 -9.24 -6.49 5.81
N VAL A 210 -9.07 -5.84 6.95
CA VAL A 210 -10.13 -5.07 7.62
C VAL A 210 -10.79 -4.06 6.68
N ILE A 211 -10.07 -3.54 5.68
CA ILE A 211 -10.61 -2.61 4.66
C ILE A 211 -11.74 -3.28 3.87
N GLY A 212 -11.49 -4.47 3.33
CA GLY A 212 -12.46 -5.23 2.54
C GLY A 212 -13.61 -5.77 3.38
N GLN A 213 -13.32 -6.26 4.59
CA GLN A 213 -14.35 -6.75 5.52
C GLN A 213 -15.38 -5.67 5.84
N GLU A 214 -14.91 -4.48 6.21
CA GLU A 214 -15.78 -3.35 6.49
C GLU A 214 -16.52 -2.85 5.24
N ALA A 215 -15.82 -2.72 4.10
CA ALA A 215 -16.43 -2.28 2.85
C ALA A 215 -17.57 -3.22 2.42
N ARG A 216 -17.34 -4.54 2.56
CA ARG A 216 -18.36 -5.56 2.26
C ARG A 216 -19.59 -5.43 3.16
N ALA A 217 -19.41 -5.33 4.47
CA ALA A 217 -20.49 -5.17 5.42
C ALA A 217 -21.28 -3.88 5.16
N GLN A 218 -20.57 -2.77 4.98
CA GLN A 218 -21.16 -1.44 4.77
C GLN A 218 -21.94 -1.33 3.46
N ILE A 219 -21.46 -1.93 2.35
CA ILE A 219 -22.18 -1.87 1.09
C ILE A 219 -23.42 -2.77 1.11
N LEU A 220 -23.34 -3.94 1.74
CA LEU A 220 -24.49 -4.83 1.92
C LEU A 220 -25.58 -4.19 2.79
N GLU A 221 -25.20 -3.47 3.85
CA GLU A 221 -26.14 -2.71 4.68
C GLU A 221 -26.85 -1.62 3.88
N ARG A 222 -26.13 -0.88 3.03
CA ARG A 222 -26.65 0.28 2.30
C ARG A 222 -27.43 -0.07 1.04
N GLU A 223 -26.89 -1.01 0.26
CA GLU A 223 -27.36 -1.30 -1.09
C GLU A 223 -28.01 -2.68 -1.23
N GLN A 224 -27.96 -3.52 -0.17
CA GLN A 224 -28.49 -4.89 -0.12
C GLN A 224 -27.89 -5.79 -1.22
N ARG A 225 -26.73 -5.39 -1.79
CA ARG A 225 -25.99 -6.14 -2.80
C ARG A 225 -24.50 -5.78 -2.78
N LEU A 226 -23.68 -6.62 -3.42
CA LEU A 226 -22.28 -6.37 -3.62
C LEU A 226 -22.03 -5.30 -4.70
N PRO A 227 -20.86 -4.63 -4.71
CA PRO A 227 -20.51 -3.69 -5.76
C PRO A 227 -20.20 -4.44 -7.07
N ASP A 228 -20.32 -3.72 -8.20
CA ASP A 228 -19.92 -4.25 -9.50
C ASP A 228 -18.40 -4.13 -9.70
N TYR A 229 -17.79 -3.08 -9.13
CA TYR A 229 -16.37 -2.80 -9.28
C TYR A 229 -15.72 -2.39 -7.96
N LEU A 230 -14.51 -2.88 -7.75
CA LEU A 230 -13.56 -2.38 -6.76
C LEU A 230 -12.37 -1.75 -7.48
N VAL A 231 -11.97 -0.56 -7.07
CA VAL A 231 -10.83 0.16 -7.67
C VAL A 231 -9.87 0.60 -6.57
N ALA A 232 -8.59 0.36 -6.74
CA ALA A 232 -7.55 0.82 -5.80
C ALA A 232 -6.25 1.10 -6.53
N CYS A 233 -5.46 2.06 -6.04
CA CYS A 233 -4.11 2.30 -6.55
C CYS A 233 -3.16 1.18 -6.10
N VAL A 234 -2.12 0.92 -6.90
CA VAL A 234 -1.19 -0.18 -6.66
C VAL A 234 0.26 0.28 -6.80
N GLY A 235 0.91 0.48 -5.65
CA GLY A 235 2.38 0.50 -5.52
C GLY A 235 2.88 -0.91 -5.22
N GLY A 236 3.24 -1.22 -3.98
CA GLY A 236 3.42 -2.60 -3.53
C GLY A 236 2.11 -3.38 -3.44
N GLY A 237 0.97 -2.69 -3.28
CA GLY A 237 -0.37 -3.25 -3.41
C GLY A 237 -1.10 -3.53 -2.09
N SER A 238 -0.61 -3.06 -0.94
CA SER A 238 -1.22 -3.41 0.37
C SER A 238 -2.63 -2.88 0.55
N ASN A 239 -2.92 -1.64 0.12
CA ASN A 239 -4.27 -1.09 0.19
C ASN A 239 -5.24 -1.82 -0.76
N ALA A 240 -4.77 -2.17 -1.95
CA ALA A 240 -5.56 -2.84 -2.97
C ALA A 240 -5.95 -4.26 -2.53
N ILE A 241 -4.97 -5.08 -2.10
CA ILE A 241 -5.28 -6.43 -1.63
C ILE A 241 -6.12 -6.40 -0.35
N GLY A 242 -5.92 -5.41 0.52
CA GLY A 242 -6.75 -5.19 1.70
C GLY A 242 -8.22 -5.00 1.36
N LEU A 243 -8.52 -4.25 0.28
CA LEU A 243 -9.88 -4.10 -0.23
C LEU A 243 -10.37 -5.35 -0.98
N PHE A 244 -9.52 -5.95 -1.83
CA PHE A 244 -9.92 -6.99 -2.79
C PHE A 244 -10.11 -8.37 -2.15
N TYR A 245 -9.33 -8.70 -1.13
CA TYR A 245 -9.21 -10.07 -0.63
C TYR A 245 -10.55 -10.70 -0.24
N ASP A 246 -11.39 -9.97 0.47
CA ASP A 246 -12.69 -10.49 0.90
C ASP A 246 -13.74 -10.58 -0.22
N PHE A 247 -13.41 -10.14 -1.43
CA PHE A 247 -14.24 -10.24 -2.63
C PHE A 247 -13.66 -11.17 -3.71
N LEU A 248 -12.50 -11.79 -3.46
CA LEU A 248 -11.85 -12.65 -4.46
C LEU A 248 -12.72 -13.82 -4.94
N ASN A 249 -13.62 -14.30 -4.09
CA ASN A 249 -14.53 -15.40 -4.40
C ASN A 249 -15.86 -14.94 -5.06
N ASP A 250 -16.13 -13.66 -5.11
CA ASP A 250 -17.33 -13.12 -5.74
C ASP A 250 -17.04 -12.86 -7.23
N ALA A 251 -17.36 -13.83 -8.08
CA ALA A 251 -16.99 -13.82 -9.50
C ALA A 251 -17.55 -12.60 -10.27
N ASP A 252 -18.71 -12.10 -9.84
CA ASP A 252 -19.38 -10.96 -10.47
C ASP A 252 -18.79 -9.60 -10.05
N VAL A 253 -17.98 -9.55 -8.98
CA VAL A 253 -17.29 -8.34 -8.55
C VAL A 253 -15.98 -8.21 -9.32
N LYS A 254 -15.89 -7.21 -10.19
CA LYS A 254 -14.68 -6.89 -10.95
C LYS A 254 -13.72 -6.07 -10.10
N MET A 255 -12.43 -6.31 -10.27
CA MET A 255 -11.38 -5.63 -9.49
C MET A 255 -10.36 -5.00 -10.42
N ILE A 256 -10.03 -3.73 -10.15
CA ILE A 256 -9.09 -2.96 -10.97
C ILE A 256 -8.02 -2.35 -10.09
N GLY A 257 -6.77 -2.76 -10.31
CA GLY A 257 -5.58 -2.16 -9.72
C GLY A 257 -5.04 -1.07 -10.64
N VAL A 258 -4.84 0.14 -10.12
CA VAL A 258 -4.33 1.27 -10.91
C VAL A 258 -2.89 1.56 -10.53
N GLU A 259 -1.97 1.30 -11.45
CA GLU A 259 -0.54 1.53 -11.32
C GLU A 259 -0.16 2.96 -11.75
N ALA A 260 1.02 3.43 -11.34
CA ALA A 260 1.54 4.73 -11.77
C ALA A 260 2.09 4.66 -13.20
N GLY A 261 1.39 5.29 -14.14
CA GLY A 261 1.80 5.43 -15.53
C GLY A 261 2.87 6.50 -15.75
N GLY A 262 3.18 7.31 -14.74
CA GLY A 262 4.23 8.31 -14.79
C GLY A 262 4.05 9.33 -15.91
N ASN A 263 5.14 9.66 -16.60
CA ASN A 263 5.17 10.64 -17.71
C ASN A 263 5.49 10.02 -19.08
N GLY A 264 5.48 8.69 -19.21
CA GLY A 264 5.72 7.99 -20.46
C GLY A 264 5.66 6.49 -20.32
N THR A 265 5.85 5.76 -21.43
CA THR A 265 5.76 4.30 -21.50
C THR A 265 7.11 3.57 -21.51
N GLU A 266 8.21 4.34 -21.59
CA GLU A 266 9.55 3.77 -21.57
C GLU A 266 9.98 3.40 -20.17
N VAL A 267 10.82 2.37 -20.04
CA VAL A 267 11.42 1.97 -18.76
C VAL A 267 12.14 3.17 -18.13
N GLY A 268 11.82 3.49 -16.89
CA GLY A 268 12.33 4.66 -16.18
C GLY A 268 11.38 5.87 -16.15
N GLN A 269 10.32 5.84 -16.96
CA GLN A 269 9.31 6.92 -17.03
C GLN A 269 8.02 6.60 -16.27
N HIS A 270 7.87 5.40 -15.77
CA HIS A 270 6.68 4.91 -15.05
C HIS A 270 7.06 3.92 -13.95
N ALA A 271 6.08 3.52 -13.16
CA ALA A 271 6.17 2.43 -12.17
C ALA A 271 5.02 1.40 -12.39
N ALA A 272 4.58 1.20 -13.63
CA ALA A 272 3.55 0.23 -13.99
C ALA A 272 4.20 -1.08 -14.45
N ARG A 273 4.00 -2.17 -13.68
CA ARG A 273 4.64 -3.47 -13.91
C ARG A 273 3.91 -4.31 -14.94
N PHE A 274 2.61 -4.05 -15.17
CA PHE A 274 1.77 -4.86 -16.06
C PHE A 274 1.48 -4.21 -17.42
N LEU A 275 2.25 -3.19 -17.81
CA LEU A 275 2.15 -2.63 -19.17
C LEU A 275 2.57 -3.68 -20.21
N THR A 276 1.86 -3.72 -21.34
CA THR A 276 2.17 -4.61 -22.47
C THR A 276 3.52 -4.28 -23.09
N THR A 277 3.87 -2.99 -23.16
CA THR A 277 5.16 -2.50 -23.63
C THR A 277 5.84 -1.74 -22.51
N GLY A 278 7.12 -2.02 -22.25
CA GLY A 278 7.86 -1.40 -21.15
C GLY A 278 7.54 -1.95 -19.76
N GLY A 279 6.65 -2.94 -19.64
CA GLY A 279 6.25 -3.55 -18.39
C GLY A 279 7.33 -4.44 -17.74
N GLY A 280 7.02 -4.95 -16.57
CA GLY A 280 7.89 -5.81 -15.76
C GLY A 280 8.05 -7.22 -16.32
N ARG A 281 9.07 -7.88 -15.82
CA ARG A 281 9.34 -9.32 -16.05
C ARG A 281 9.40 -10.04 -14.71
N VAL A 282 9.19 -11.34 -14.73
CA VAL A 282 9.34 -12.15 -13.52
C VAL A 282 10.80 -12.13 -13.06
N GLY A 283 11.01 -11.77 -11.82
CA GLY A 283 12.33 -11.69 -11.19
C GLY A 283 12.23 -11.77 -9.67
N VAL A 284 13.37 -11.69 -9.00
CA VAL A 284 13.46 -11.65 -7.54
C VAL A 284 13.97 -10.28 -7.12
N LEU A 285 13.23 -9.62 -6.23
CA LEU A 285 13.62 -8.36 -5.62
C LEU A 285 13.30 -8.40 -4.12
N GLN A 286 14.30 -8.07 -3.29
CA GLN A 286 14.14 -7.91 -1.84
C GLN A 286 13.41 -9.08 -1.16
N GLY A 287 13.80 -10.29 -1.53
CA GLY A 287 13.38 -11.53 -0.89
C GLY A 287 12.13 -12.20 -1.44
N THR A 288 11.51 -11.67 -2.47
CA THR A 288 10.31 -12.27 -3.10
C THR A 288 10.42 -12.34 -4.62
N ARG A 289 9.83 -13.37 -5.20
CA ARG A 289 9.66 -13.50 -6.67
C ARG A 289 8.35 -12.86 -7.08
N SER A 290 8.41 -11.93 -8.03
CA SER A 290 7.24 -11.23 -8.55
C SER A 290 7.54 -10.60 -9.90
N TYR A 291 6.64 -9.76 -10.44
CA TYR A 291 6.96 -8.87 -11.56
C TYR A 291 7.87 -7.73 -11.10
N VAL A 292 8.92 -7.45 -11.87
CA VAL A 292 9.92 -6.43 -11.59
C VAL A 292 10.26 -5.66 -12.86
N LEU A 293 10.28 -4.34 -12.78
CA LEU A 293 10.78 -3.49 -13.87
C LEU A 293 12.30 -3.62 -13.95
N GLN A 294 12.79 -4.00 -15.14
CA GLN A 294 14.20 -4.26 -15.40
C GLN A 294 14.64 -3.57 -16.69
N ASP A 295 15.88 -3.12 -16.70
CA ASP A 295 16.52 -2.62 -17.91
C ASP A 295 16.88 -3.77 -18.88
N SER A 296 17.44 -3.45 -20.05
CA SER A 296 17.84 -4.42 -21.07
C SER A 296 18.92 -5.41 -20.61
N ARG A 297 19.65 -5.08 -19.51
CA ARG A 297 20.69 -5.91 -18.90
C ARG A 297 20.17 -6.74 -17.71
N GLY A 298 18.87 -6.66 -17.41
CA GLY A 298 18.23 -7.34 -16.28
C GLY A 298 18.47 -6.69 -14.92
N GLN A 299 19.01 -5.46 -14.90
CA GLN A 299 19.13 -4.69 -13.65
C GLN A 299 17.80 -4.07 -13.28
N ILE A 300 17.56 -3.87 -11.99
CA ILE A 300 16.35 -3.18 -11.51
C ILE A 300 16.33 -1.78 -12.11
N ALA A 301 15.29 -1.48 -12.85
CA ALA A 301 15.13 -0.20 -13.51
C ALA A 301 14.86 0.92 -12.52
N LEU A 302 15.25 2.13 -12.87
CA LEU A 302 14.71 3.32 -12.25
C LEU A 302 13.21 3.41 -12.59
N THR A 303 12.44 3.96 -11.68
CA THR A 303 11.01 4.19 -11.86
C THR A 303 10.69 5.67 -11.72
N HIS A 304 9.52 6.07 -12.18
CA HIS A 304 9.01 7.41 -12.00
C HIS A 304 7.53 7.40 -11.66
N SER A 305 7.16 8.19 -10.67
CA SER A 305 5.78 8.57 -10.36
C SER A 305 5.80 9.90 -9.63
N ILE A 306 4.82 10.75 -9.90
CA ILE A 306 4.56 11.95 -9.09
C ILE A 306 4.23 11.58 -7.64
N SER A 307 3.68 10.38 -7.43
CA SER A 307 3.39 9.80 -6.11
C SER A 307 4.56 8.96 -5.64
N ALA A 308 5.25 9.40 -4.59
CA ALA A 308 6.36 8.64 -4.00
C ALA A 308 5.93 7.25 -3.45
N GLY A 309 4.67 7.08 -3.04
CA GLY A 309 4.15 5.80 -2.55
C GLY A 309 3.87 4.76 -3.65
N LEU A 310 3.80 5.17 -4.92
CA LEU A 310 3.67 4.28 -6.07
C LEU A 310 4.97 4.10 -6.85
N ASP A 311 6.03 4.84 -6.49
CA ASP A 311 7.32 4.84 -7.17
C ASP A 311 8.20 3.65 -6.74
N TYR A 312 7.85 2.45 -7.23
CA TYR A 312 8.54 1.21 -6.86
C TYR A 312 8.53 0.20 -8.02
N ALA A 313 9.67 -0.47 -8.22
CA ALA A 313 9.91 -1.31 -9.38
C ALA A 313 9.24 -2.70 -9.33
N SER A 314 8.70 -3.13 -8.20
CA SER A 314 8.06 -4.44 -8.05
C SER A 314 6.63 -4.34 -7.53
N ILE A 315 5.97 -5.47 -7.36
CA ILE A 315 4.59 -5.59 -6.89
C ILE A 315 4.45 -6.83 -6.01
N GLY A 316 3.46 -6.85 -5.14
CA GLY A 316 3.17 -8.01 -4.29
C GLY A 316 2.96 -9.30 -5.09
N PRO A 317 3.48 -10.44 -4.62
CA PRO A 317 3.39 -11.70 -5.34
C PRO A 317 1.96 -12.20 -5.53
N GLU A 318 1.06 -11.88 -4.60
CA GLU A 318 -0.36 -12.20 -4.75
C GLU A 318 -1.00 -11.41 -5.89
N HIS A 319 -0.65 -10.14 -6.06
CA HIS A 319 -1.08 -9.34 -7.21
C HIS A 319 -0.57 -9.91 -8.54
N ALA A 320 0.67 -10.39 -8.58
CA ALA A 320 1.23 -11.06 -9.75
C ALA A 320 0.42 -12.31 -10.14
N MET A 321 0.07 -13.14 -9.15
CA MET A 321 -0.79 -14.31 -9.37
C MET A 321 -2.20 -13.91 -9.83
N LEU A 322 -2.81 -12.89 -9.21
CA LEU A 322 -4.16 -12.43 -9.54
C LEU A 322 -4.22 -11.84 -10.96
N HIS A 323 -3.16 -11.15 -11.39
CA HIS A 323 -2.98 -10.69 -12.78
C HIS A 323 -2.97 -11.86 -13.75
N ASP A 324 -2.10 -12.84 -13.55
CA ASP A 324 -1.93 -13.97 -14.45
C ASP A 324 -3.17 -14.86 -14.54
N ARG A 325 -3.96 -14.90 -13.46
CA ARG A 325 -5.24 -15.60 -13.43
C ARG A 325 -6.41 -14.80 -14.03
N GLY A 326 -6.17 -13.56 -14.43
CA GLY A 326 -7.21 -12.66 -14.92
C GLY A 326 -8.29 -12.33 -13.87
N ARG A 327 -7.97 -12.48 -12.55
CA ARG A 327 -8.93 -12.17 -11.47
C ARG A 327 -8.98 -10.68 -11.17
N VAL A 328 -7.88 -10.00 -11.31
CA VAL A 328 -7.74 -8.55 -11.17
C VAL A 328 -7.18 -7.99 -12.47
N GLU A 329 -7.85 -6.99 -12.99
CA GLU A 329 -7.34 -6.19 -14.10
C GLU A 329 -6.40 -5.12 -13.58
N TYR A 330 -5.27 -4.89 -14.25
CA TYR A 330 -4.35 -3.82 -13.92
C TYR A 330 -4.26 -2.83 -15.06
N VAL A 331 -4.41 -1.57 -14.72
CA VAL A 331 -4.34 -0.43 -15.62
C VAL A 331 -3.38 0.60 -15.07
N SER A 332 -3.02 1.61 -15.85
CA SER A 332 -2.18 2.70 -15.39
C SER A 332 -2.85 4.07 -15.55
N ALA A 333 -2.49 5.00 -14.69
CA ALA A 333 -2.82 6.42 -14.81
C ALA A 333 -1.53 7.25 -14.78
N GLY A 334 -1.42 8.24 -15.66
CA GLY A 334 -0.28 9.13 -15.72
C GLY A 334 -0.30 10.22 -14.65
N ASP A 335 0.83 10.92 -14.50
CA ASP A 335 1.00 11.99 -13.52
C ASP A 335 -0.03 13.12 -13.68
N ASP A 336 -0.27 13.56 -14.92
CA ASP A 336 -1.25 14.62 -15.21
C ASP A 336 -2.67 14.17 -14.91
N GLU A 337 -3.03 12.92 -15.26
CA GLU A 337 -4.34 12.35 -14.97
C GLU A 337 -4.59 12.25 -13.45
N ALA A 338 -3.56 11.91 -12.67
CA ALA A 338 -3.64 11.88 -11.20
C ALA A 338 -3.85 13.28 -10.63
N LEU A 339 -3.17 14.31 -11.16
CA LEU A 339 -3.35 15.70 -10.75
C LEU A 339 -4.74 16.24 -11.09
N GLU A 340 -5.27 15.92 -12.27
CA GLU A 340 -6.63 16.27 -12.68
C GLU A 340 -7.68 15.61 -11.76
N ALA A 341 -7.52 14.33 -11.46
CA ALA A 341 -8.41 13.60 -10.57
C ALA A 341 -8.34 14.12 -9.12
N LEU A 342 -7.16 14.51 -8.64
CA LEU A 342 -7.00 15.15 -7.34
C LEU A 342 -7.79 16.45 -7.27
N GLN A 343 -7.68 17.31 -8.28
CA GLN A 343 -8.42 18.58 -8.34
C GLN A 343 -9.93 18.34 -8.45
N LEU A 344 -10.36 17.38 -9.28
CA LEU A 344 -11.77 17.04 -9.45
C LEU A 344 -12.38 16.60 -8.12
N LEU A 345 -11.77 15.63 -7.42
CA LEU A 345 -12.29 15.13 -6.14
C LEU A 345 -12.29 16.24 -5.08
N SER A 346 -11.25 17.06 -5.04
CA SER A 346 -11.16 18.17 -4.10
C SER A 346 -12.29 19.18 -4.28
N ARG A 347 -12.64 19.50 -5.52
CA ARG A 347 -13.71 20.46 -5.84
C ARG A 347 -15.11 19.87 -5.73
N ALA A 348 -15.27 18.59 -6.11
CA ALA A 348 -16.58 17.95 -6.08
C ALA A 348 -17.00 17.54 -4.67
N GLU A 349 -16.11 16.95 -3.88
CA GLU A 349 -16.45 16.34 -2.59
C GLU A 349 -15.80 17.04 -1.39
N GLY A 350 -14.96 18.06 -1.60
CA GLY A 350 -14.22 18.72 -0.51
C GLY A 350 -13.17 17.82 0.14
N ILE A 351 -12.64 16.84 -0.59
CA ILE A 351 -11.67 15.86 -0.10
C ILE A 351 -10.41 15.95 -0.93
N ILE A 352 -9.28 16.26 -0.30
CA ILE A 352 -7.96 16.27 -0.94
C ILE A 352 -7.34 14.88 -0.78
N PRO A 353 -7.36 14.03 -1.83
CA PRO A 353 -6.78 12.69 -1.76
C PRO A 353 -5.25 12.75 -1.79
N ALA A 354 -4.61 11.73 -1.22
CA ALA A 354 -3.19 11.49 -1.51
C ALA A 354 -2.99 11.26 -3.02
N LEU A 355 -1.82 11.64 -3.55
CA LEU A 355 -1.47 11.41 -4.96
C LEU A 355 -1.57 9.93 -5.35
N GLU A 356 -1.28 9.02 -4.42
CA GLU A 356 -1.51 7.59 -4.60
C GLU A 356 -2.96 7.29 -4.95
N SER A 357 -3.89 7.74 -4.13
CA SER A 357 -5.34 7.54 -4.33
C SER A 357 -5.85 8.25 -5.57
N ALA A 358 -5.27 9.39 -5.92
CA ALA A 358 -5.64 10.16 -7.10
C ALA A 358 -5.49 9.34 -8.40
N HIS A 359 -4.50 8.42 -8.47
CA HIS A 359 -4.36 7.50 -9.61
C HIS A 359 -5.60 6.58 -9.75
N ALA A 360 -6.12 6.06 -8.63
CA ALA A 360 -7.35 5.26 -8.66
C ALA A 360 -8.54 6.09 -9.15
N PHE A 361 -8.68 7.32 -8.68
CA PHE A 361 -9.75 8.22 -9.12
C PHE A 361 -9.59 8.62 -10.60
N ALA A 362 -8.37 8.79 -11.12
CA ALA A 362 -8.13 9.04 -12.53
C ALA A 362 -8.70 7.92 -13.43
N HIS A 363 -8.63 6.67 -12.98
CA HIS A 363 -9.31 5.58 -13.69
C HIS A 363 -10.83 5.62 -13.51
N VAL A 364 -11.32 5.91 -12.30
CA VAL A 364 -12.77 6.02 -12.01
C VAL A 364 -13.45 7.06 -12.88
N THR A 365 -12.78 8.20 -13.17
CA THR A 365 -13.34 9.23 -14.06
C THR A 365 -13.58 8.74 -15.49
N LYS A 366 -12.81 7.76 -15.94
CA LYS A 366 -12.96 7.12 -17.25
C LYS A 366 -13.95 5.95 -17.24
N LEU A 367 -14.02 5.24 -16.11
CA LEU A 367 -14.85 4.04 -15.95
C LEU A 367 -16.32 4.39 -15.68
N ALA A 368 -16.59 5.25 -14.70
CA ALA A 368 -17.94 5.51 -14.22
C ALA A 368 -18.92 5.96 -15.33
N PRO A 369 -18.56 6.86 -16.26
CA PRO A 369 -19.49 7.29 -17.33
C PRO A 369 -19.88 6.17 -18.31
N ARG A 370 -19.11 5.09 -18.37
CA ARG A 370 -19.35 3.95 -19.28
C ARG A 370 -20.26 2.88 -18.69
N LEU A 371 -20.58 3.01 -17.42
CA LEU A 371 -21.37 2.04 -16.66
C LEU A 371 -22.83 2.49 -16.51
N ALA A 372 -23.71 1.55 -16.25
CA ALA A 372 -25.13 1.86 -15.98
C ALA A 372 -25.27 2.55 -14.61
N LYS A 373 -26.32 3.36 -14.46
CA LYS A 373 -26.57 4.17 -13.25
C LYS A 373 -26.86 3.35 -11.98
N ASP A 374 -27.26 2.11 -12.14
CA ASP A 374 -27.52 1.16 -11.05
C ASP A 374 -26.27 0.37 -10.64
N GLN A 375 -25.19 0.44 -11.43
CA GLN A 375 -23.91 -0.17 -11.06
C GLN A 375 -23.20 0.62 -9.97
N ILE A 376 -22.38 -0.09 -9.20
CA ILE A 376 -21.69 0.45 -8.01
C ILE A 376 -20.19 0.25 -8.15
N ILE A 377 -19.45 1.33 -7.96
CA ILE A 377 -17.98 1.32 -7.81
C ILE A 377 -17.64 1.62 -6.36
N ILE A 378 -16.80 0.81 -5.74
CA ILE A 378 -16.09 1.19 -4.50
C ILE A 378 -14.65 1.50 -4.86
N VAL A 379 -14.20 2.72 -4.55
CA VAL A 379 -12.81 3.12 -4.70
C VAL A 379 -12.16 3.28 -3.32
N ASN A 380 -10.94 2.72 -3.17
CA ASN A 380 -10.20 2.87 -1.91
C ASN A 380 -9.50 4.23 -1.87
N LEU A 381 -9.97 5.14 -1.03
CA LEU A 381 -9.29 6.38 -0.71
C LEU A 381 -8.24 6.10 0.38
N SER A 382 -7.10 5.58 -0.06
CA SER A 382 -6.09 4.94 0.80
C SER A 382 -5.31 5.89 1.72
N GLY A 383 -5.34 7.20 1.43
CA GLY A 383 -4.70 8.21 2.23
C GLY A 383 -5.11 9.62 1.84
N ARG A 384 -4.86 10.59 2.74
CA ARG A 384 -5.15 12.01 2.50
C ARG A 384 -3.95 12.76 1.94
N GLY A 385 -4.23 13.85 1.21
CA GLY A 385 -3.27 14.59 0.41
C GLY A 385 -2.50 15.69 1.14
N ASP A 386 -2.69 15.91 2.44
CA ASP A 386 -1.96 16.96 3.17
C ASP A 386 -0.43 16.84 3.02
N LYS A 387 0.07 15.62 2.94
CA LYS A 387 1.49 15.34 2.72
C LYS A 387 2.01 15.75 1.35
N ASP A 388 1.12 15.86 0.36
CA ASP A 388 1.46 16.07 -1.06
C ASP A 388 1.28 17.52 -1.50
N VAL A 389 0.77 18.40 -0.62
CA VAL A 389 0.44 19.80 -0.96
C VAL A 389 1.63 20.53 -1.57
N ASN A 390 2.85 20.33 -1.08
CA ASN A 390 4.05 20.96 -1.65
C ASN A 390 4.30 20.49 -3.09
N THR A 391 4.19 19.20 -3.37
CA THR A 391 4.31 18.67 -4.73
C THR A 391 3.22 19.21 -5.66
N VAL A 392 1.99 19.34 -5.14
CA VAL A 392 0.87 19.92 -5.90
C VAL A 392 1.11 21.40 -6.18
N ILE A 393 1.65 22.18 -5.23
CA ILE A 393 2.04 23.57 -5.43
C ILE A 393 3.10 23.70 -6.52
N GLU A 394 4.14 22.85 -6.50
CA GLU A 394 5.19 22.87 -7.54
C GLU A 394 4.62 22.62 -8.94
N LYS A 395 3.60 21.78 -9.06
CA LYS A 395 3.01 21.39 -10.36
C LYS A 395 1.87 22.30 -10.82
N LEU A 396 1.03 22.74 -9.91
CA LEU A 396 -0.21 23.44 -10.21
C LEU A 396 -0.27 24.85 -9.64
N GLY A 397 0.71 25.30 -8.86
CA GLY A 397 0.65 26.55 -8.11
C GLY A 397 0.34 27.79 -8.98
N ALA A 398 0.85 27.83 -10.21
CA ALA A 398 0.55 28.90 -11.17
C ALA A 398 -0.95 29.01 -11.55
N GLN A 399 -1.74 27.96 -11.36
CA GLN A 399 -3.19 27.96 -11.66
C GLN A 399 -4.01 28.58 -10.51
N PHE A 400 -3.41 28.76 -9.33
CA PHE A 400 -4.08 29.24 -8.12
C PHE A 400 -3.56 30.59 -7.65
N SER A 401 -2.61 31.20 -8.38
CA SER A 401 -2.03 32.52 -8.10
C SER A 401 -2.80 33.66 -8.75
#